data_51cd2b717f9884f697430a36d2153a2b
#
_entry.id   51cd2b717f9884f697430a36d2153a2b
#
_cell.length_a   1.000
_cell.length_b   1.000
_cell.length_c   1.000
_cell.angle_alpha   90.00
_cell.angle_beta   90.00
_cell.angle_gamma   90.00
#
_symmetry.space_group_name_H-M   'P 1'
#
loop_
_entity.id
_entity.type
_entity.pdbx_description
1 polymer ?
#
loop_
_entity_poly.entity_id
_entity_poly.type
_entity_poly.pdbx_seq_one_letter_code
_entity_poly.pdbx_strand_id
1 'polypeptide(L)'
;GELGADPSRVAVIAATGAKLLAHHLAGSKIKGVDRGLQAGDVIKVGRSVELECLDTPGHTMCHICLRSHTDAPALFSGDTLFNAGAGNCHNGGDPAALYATFVEQLAKLPGNTQVYPGHDYIENNLKFTLAREPDNAAAQDLLPQVIGQDPAHGRVTTLAQEKEFNAFFRLASPSLIATLRKSFPELPEQPDAKTVFVKLRELRNKW
;
A
#
# COMPACT_ATOMS: atom_id res chain seq x y z
N GLY A 1 21.39 -1.19 -1.48
CA GLY A 1 21.73 -2.35 -2.25
C GLY A 1 21.20 -2.21 -3.65
N GLU A 2 21.98 -2.52 -4.68
CA GLU A 2 21.48 -2.62 -6.06
C GLU A 2 20.34 -3.63 -6.05
N LEU A 3 19.15 -3.23 -6.48
CA LEU A 3 18.09 -4.15 -6.86
C LEU A 3 18.61 -4.85 -8.13
N GLY A 4 19.29 -5.98 -7.92
CA GLY A 4 19.73 -6.85 -9.00
C GLY A 4 18.56 -7.14 -9.95
N ALA A 5 18.84 -7.43 -11.21
CA ALA A 5 17.81 -7.79 -12.15
C ALA A 5 17.04 -9.00 -11.60
N ASP A 6 15.76 -8.80 -11.24
CA ASP A 6 14.88 -9.89 -10.84
C ASP A 6 14.83 -10.89 -12.00
N PRO A 7 15.24 -12.15 -11.81
CA PRO A 7 15.28 -13.15 -12.86
C PRO A 7 13.93 -13.35 -13.56
N SER A 8 12.82 -13.25 -12.83
CA SER A 8 11.47 -13.39 -13.38
C SER A 8 11.14 -12.25 -14.34
N ARG A 9 11.50 -11.03 -13.99
CA ARG A 9 11.33 -9.84 -14.85
C ARG A 9 12.14 -9.97 -16.15
N VAL A 10 13.40 -10.39 -16.03
CA VAL A 10 14.28 -10.60 -17.21
C VAL A 10 13.69 -11.66 -18.13
N ALA A 11 13.21 -12.77 -17.57
CA ALA A 11 12.59 -13.85 -18.34
C ALA A 11 11.32 -13.40 -19.06
N VAL A 12 10.44 -12.62 -18.42
CA VAL A 12 9.22 -12.07 -19.05
C VAL A 12 9.58 -11.13 -20.21
N ILE A 13 10.52 -10.21 -20.02
CA ILE A 13 10.96 -9.28 -21.06
C ILE A 13 11.54 -10.06 -22.25
N ALA A 14 12.41 -11.05 -21.99
CA ALA A 14 13.02 -11.87 -23.04
C ALA A 14 11.99 -12.69 -23.83
N ALA A 15 10.96 -13.23 -23.15
CA ALA A 15 9.95 -14.06 -23.78
C ALA A 15 8.89 -13.27 -24.56
N THR A 16 8.60 -12.03 -24.17
CA THR A 16 7.46 -11.27 -24.69
C THR A 16 7.84 -9.99 -25.43
N GLY A 17 9.06 -9.51 -25.26
CA GLY A 17 9.46 -8.18 -25.73
C GLY A 17 8.79 -7.02 -24.96
N ALA A 18 8.24 -7.30 -23.77
CA ALA A 18 7.59 -6.30 -22.93
C ALA A 18 8.56 -5.18 -22.54
N LYS A 19 8.07 -3.95 -22.47
CA LYS A 19 8.84 -2.80 -22.00
C LYS A 19 8.83 -2.72 -20.48
N LEU A 20 9.97 -2.34 -19.92
CA LEU A 20 10.11 -2.08 -18.50
C LEU A 20 9.82 -0.60 -18.21
N LEU A 21 8.77 -0.34 -17.46
CA LEU A 21 8.42 1.00 -16.98
C LEU A 21 8.68 1.09 -15.48
N ALA A 22 9.20 2.20 -15.02
CA ALA A 22 9.46 2.45 -13.60
C ALA A 22 9.39 3.95 -13.31
N HIS A 23 9.38 4.34 -12.04
CA HIS A 23 9.50 5.74 -11.66
C HIS A 23 10.72 6.40 -12.32
N HIS A 24 10.60 7.64 -12.81
CA HIS A 24 11.67 8.32 -13.57
C HIS A 24 13.00 8.42 -12.80
N LEU A 25 12.96 8.50 -11.47
CA LEU A 25 14.16 8.51 -10.62
C LEU A 25 14.70 7.09 -10.29
N ALA A 26 14.01 6.03 -10.70
CA ALA A 26 14.44 4.67 -10.42
C ALA A 26 15.49 4.14 -11.41
N GLY A 27 15.75 4.83 -12.51
CA GLY A 27 16.66 4.39 -13.56
C GLY A 27 18.11 4.15 -13.10
N SER A 28 18.55 4.83 -12.03
CA SER A 28 19.87 4.58 -11.43
C SER A 28 19.93 3.28 -10.60
N LYS A 29 18.76 2.77 -10.16
CA LYS A 29 18.63 1.58 -9.29
C LYS A 29 18.14 0.35 -10.06
N ILE A 30 17.42 0.57 -11.16
CA ILE A 30 16.80 -0.48 -11.96
C ILE A 30 17.39 -0.42 -13.39
N LYS A 31 18.20 -1.41 -13.76
CA LYS A 31 18.78 -1.47 -15.10
C LYS A 31 17.72 -1.86 -16.14
N GLY A 32 17.82 -1.29 -17.34
CA GLY A 32 16.98 -1.66 -18.48
C GLY A 32 15.59 -1.04 -18.47
N VAL A 33 15.39 0.07 -17.74
CA VAL A 33 14.13 0.84 -17.79
C VAL A 33 14.01 1.49 -19.18
N ASP A 34 12.94 1.14 -19.91
CA ASP A 34 12.64 1.69 -21.23
C ASP A 34 12.00 3.09 -21.15
N ARG A 35 11.18 3.32 -20.11
CA ARG A 35 10.53 4.61 -19.88
C ARG A 35 10.41 4.91 -18.41
N GLY A 36 10.87 6.08 -17.99
CA GLY A 36 10.61 6.67 -16.69
C GLY A 36 9.18 7.24 -16.63
N LEU A 37 8.48 6.97 -15.53
CA LEU A 37 7.13 7.46 -15.27
C LEU A 37 7.16 8.52 -14.17
N GLN A 38 6.25 9.49 -14.27
CA GLN A 38 5.98 10.49 -13.25
C GLN A 38 4.46 10.63 -13.03
N ALA A 39 4.06 11.36 -11.99
CA ALA A 39 2.65 11.60 -11.69
C ALA A 39 1.91 12.16 -12.90
N GLY A 40 0.73 11.59 -13.20
CA GLY A 40 -0.12 11.98 -14.31
C GLY A 40 0.23 11.33 -15.66
N ASP A 41 1.35 10.61 -15.77
CA ASP A 41 1.62 9.80 -16.97
C ASP A 41 0.56 8.74 -17.17
N VAL A 42 0.12 8.56 -18.40
CA VAL A 42 -0.84 7.51 -18.77
C VAL A 42 -0.14 6.40 -19.55
N ILE A 43 -0.38 5.17 -19.11
CA ILE A 43 0.07 3.94 -19.78
C ILE A 43 -1.13 3.29 -20.46
N LYS A 44 -1.01 3.00 -21.73
CA LYS A 44 -2.00 2.22 -22.48
C LYS A 44 -1.62 0.74 -22.47
N VAL A 45 -2.55 -0.11 -22.02
CA VAL A 45 -2.41 -1.56 -22.05
C VAL A 45 -3.43 -2.13 -23.02
N GLY A 46 -2.95 -2.71 -24.10
CA GLY A 46 -3.80 -3.15 -25.19
C GLY A 46 -4.53 -1.97 -25.85
N ARG A 47 -5.84 -2.15 -26.13
CA ARG A 47 -6.67 -1.17 -26.87
C ARG A 47 -7.61 -0.36 -25.97
N SER A 48 -7.90 -0.83 -24.78
CA SER A 48 -9.02 -0.33 -23.95
C SER A 48 -8.66 0.04 -22.52
N VAL A 49 -7.47 -0.33 -22.05
CA VAL A 49 -7.08 -0.04 -20.66
C VAL A 49 -6.09 1.12 -20.63
N GLU A 50 -6.42 2.13 -19.86
CA GLU A 50 -5.54 3.25 -19.54
C GLU A 50 -5.29 3.28 -18.03
N LEU A 51 -4.01 3.37 -17.65
CA LEU A 51 -3.55 3.42 -16.28
C LEU A 51 -2.79 4.73 -16.06
N GLU A 52 -3.28 5.53 -15.13
CA GLU A 52 -2.61 6.75 -14.68
C GLU A 52 -1.58 6.42 -13.61
N CYS A 53 -0.39 6.99 -13.74
CA CYS A 53 0.66 6.90 -12.74
C CYS A 53 0.42 7.90 -11.61
N LEU A 54 0.42 7.39 -10.38
CA LEU A 54 0.47 8.18 -9.15
C LEU A 54 1.89 8.08 -8.59
N ASP A 55 2.51 9.21 -8.29
CA ASP A 55 3.77 9.24 -7.53
C ASP A 55 3.44 9.05 -6.06
N THR A 56 3.87 7.91 -5.49
CA THR A 56 3.47 7.46 -4.15
C THR A 56 4.69 7.14 -3.28
N PRO A 57 5.50 8.17 -2.94
CA PRO A 57 6.66 7.98 -2.10
C PRO A 57 6.29 7.48 -0.71
N GLY A 58 7.17 6.67 -0.12
CA GLY A 58 7.00 6.19 1.25
C GLY A 58 7.58 4.80 1.46
N HIS A 59 7.09 3.75 0.84
CA HIS A 59 7.72 2.43 0.86
C HIS A 59 9.14 2.49 0.28
N THR A 60 9.27 3.08 -0.88
CA THR A 60 10.50 3.68 -1.42
C THR A 60 10.22 5.10 -1.85
N MET A 61 11.24 5.94 -2.00
CA MET A 61 11.06 7.31 -2.49
C MET A 61 10.81 7.40 -4.00
N CYS A 62 10.88 6.28 -4.69
CA CYS A 62 10.61 6.14 -6.13
C CYS A 62 9.44 5.17 -6.39
N HIS A 63 8.50 5.04 -5.44
CA HIS A 63 7.35 4.16 -5.61
C HIS A 63 6.27 4.84 -6.44
N ILE A 64 5.61 4.06 -7.30
CA ILE A 64 4.44 4.47 -8.06
C ILE A 64 3.29 3.50 -7.83
N CYS A 65 2.07 4.03 -7.79
CA CYS A 65 0.87 3.25 -7.98
C CYS A 65 0.28 3.54 -9.36
N LEU A 66 -0.49 2.61 -9.89
CA LEU A 66 -1.21 2.80 -11.16
C LEU A 66 -2.72 2.69 -10.88
N ARG A 67 -3.51 3.62 -11.43
CA ARG A 67 -4.97 3.56 -11.30
C ARG A 67 -5.65 3.53 -12.66
N SER A 68 -6.73 2.77 -12.77
CA SER A 68 -7.62 2.81 -13.94
C SER A 68 -8.75 3.81 -13.74
N HIS A 69 -9.22 4.39 -14.85
CA HIS A 69 -10.37 5.30 -14.92
C HIS A 69 -11.55 4.60 -15.60
N THR A 70 -12.08 3.56 -14.96
CA THR A 70 -13.22 2.79 -15.46
C THR A 70 -14.38 2.87 -14.47
N ASP A 71 -15.56 2.38 -14.83
CA ASP A 71 -16.73 2.30 -13.92
C ASP A 71 -16.43 1.42 -12.69
N ALA A 72 -15.51 0.46 -12.84
CA ALA A 72 -14.94 -0.30 -11.73
C ALA A 72 -13.46 0.07 -11.58
N PRO A 73 -13.15 1.21 -10.93
CA PRO A 73 -11.78 1.70 -10.85
C PRO A 73 -10.90 0.74 -10.05
N ALA A 74 -9.67 0.55 -10.51
CA ALA A 74 -8.67 -0.30 -9.88
C ALA A 74 -7.43 0.52 -9.53
N LEU A 75 -6.82 0.20 -8.38
CA LEU A 75 -5.55 0.71 -7.91
C LEU A 75 -4.57 -0.46 -7.79
N PHE A 76 -3.55 -0.48 -8.63
CA PHE A 76 -2.38 -1.35 -8.49
C PHE A 76 -1.40 -0.67 -7.56
N SER A 77 -1.48 -1.00 -6.28
CA SER A 77 -0.84 -0.24 -5.21
C SER A 77 0.57 -0.70 -4.88
N GLY A 78 1.05 -1.80 -5.49
CA GLY A 78 2.36 -2.36 -5.17
C GLY A 78 2.55 -2.52 -3.66
N ASP A 79 3.68 -2.04 -3.15
CA ASP A 79 4.02 -2.13 -1.73
C ASP A 79 3.72 -0.83 -0.95
N THR A 80 2.93 0.09 -1.50
CA THR A 80 2.44 1.27 -0.77
C THR A 80 1.26 0.91 0.13
N LEU A 81 0.20 0.32 -0.43
CA LEU A 81 -1.01 -0.09 0.29
C LEU A 81 -1.22 -1.59 0.10
N PHE A 82 -1.24 -2.34 1.19
CA PHE A 82 -1.69 -3.73 1.22
C PHE A 82 -3.13 -3.81 1.72
N ASN A 83 -3.83 -4.90 1.39
CA ASN A 83 -5.12 -5.17 2.02
C ASN A 83 -4.94 -5.23 3.54
N ALA A 84 -5.71 -4.41 4.25
CA ALA A 84 -5.66 -4.18 5.69
C ALA A 84 -4.32 -3.65 6.24
N GLY A 85 -3.42 -3.12 5.41
CA GLY A 85 -2.10 -2.70 5.87
C GLY A 85 -1.40 -1.66 5.00
N ALA A 86 -0.17 -1.32 5.37
CA ALA A 86 0.72 -0.41 4.65
C ALA A 86 2.11 -1.02 4.49
N GLY A 87 2.82 -0.63 3.45
CA GLY A 87 4.19 -1.04 3.19
C GLY A 87 5.17 -0.62 4.28
N ASN A 88 6.28 -1.35 4.41
CA ASN A 88 7.41 -0.89 5.23
C ASN A 88 8.22 0.20 4.51
N CYS A 89 9.19 0.80 5.21
CA CYS A 89 10.05 1.85 4.65
C CYS A 89 11.55 1.50 4.76
N HIS A 90 11.89 0.20 4.84
CA HIS A 90 13.27 -0.24 5.11
C HIS A 90 14.24 -0.01 3.94
N ASN A 91 13.73 0.07 2.71
CA ASN A 91 14.54 0.18 1.50
C ASN A 91 14.73 1.64 1.05
N GLY A 92 15.08 2.51 1.98
CA GLY A 92 15.27 3.94 1.71
C GLY A 92 13.98 4.71 1.54
N GLY A 93 12.89 4.20 2.12
CA GLY A 93 11.62 4.88 2.22
C GLY A 93 11.54 5.80 3.46
N ASP A 94 10.38 6.44 3.62
CA ASP A 94 10.11 7.38 4.71
C ASP A 94 8.66 7.22 5.19
N PRO A 95 8.42 6.94 6.50
CA PRO A 95 7.08 6.77 7.04
C PRO A 95 6.23 8.05 6.99
N ALA A 96 6.85 9.23 7.04
CA ALA A 96 6.11 10.49 6.94
C ALA A 96 5.67 10.77 5.50
N ALA A 97 6.50 10.41 4.50
CA ALA A 97 6.11 10.46 3.10
C ALA A 97 5.01 9.42 2.80
N LEU A 98 5.08 8.22 3.38
CA LEU A 98 4.03 7.22 3.25
C LEU A 98 2.70 7.72 3.83
N TYR A 99 2.72 8.36 4.99
CA TYR A 99 1.54 9.02 5.58
C TYR A 99 0.95 10.06 4.62
N ALA A 100 1.78 10.96 4.06
CA ALA A 100 1.32 11.96 3.10
C ALA A 100 0.66 11.30 1.87
N THR A 101 1.27 10.25 1.32
CA THR A 101 0.68 9.45 0.24
C THR A 101 -0.70 8.90 0.61
N PHE A 102 -0.87 8.35 1.82
CA PHE A 102 -2.15 7.82 2.29
C PHE A 102 -3.22 8.90 2.38
N VAL A 103 -2.94 10.05 3.01
CA VAL A 103 -3.95 11.09 3.27
C VAL A 103 -4.20 12.00 2.06
N GLU A 104 -3.16 12.32 1.30
CA GLU A 104 -3.25 13.32 0.23
C GLU A 104 -3.66 12.72 -1.10
N GLN A 105 -3.41 11.43 -1.29
CA GLN A 105 -3.72 10.73 -2.54
C GLN A 105 -4.71 9.59 -2.32
N LEU A 106 -4.32 8.52 -1.62
CA LEU A 106 -5.13 7.28 -1.55
C LEU A 106 -6.50 7.51 -0.89
N ALA A 107 -6.56 8.26 0.21
CA ALA A 107 -7.81 8.55 0.90
C ALA A 107 -8.82 9.36 0.07
N LYS A 108 -8.34 10.06 -0.95
CA LYS A 108 -9.18 10.90 -1.85
C LYS A 108 -9.71 10.15 -3.07
N LEU A 109 -9.20 8.95 -3.34
CA LEU A 109 -9.73 8.12 -4.42
C LEU A 109 -11.15 7.65 -4.14
N PRO A 110 -11.96 7.37 -5.18
CA PRO A 110 -13.33 6.86 -5.01
C PRO A 110 -13.38 5.62 -4.12
N GLY A 111 -14.36 5.55 -3.24
CA GLY A 111 -14.48 4.45 -2.28
C GLY A 111 -14.66 3.07 -2.91
N ASN A 112 -15.25 3.00 -4.11
CA ASN A 112 -15.41 1.76 -4.88
C ASN A 112 -14.13 1.32 -5.63
N THR A 113 -13.00 2.04 -5.50
CA THR A 113 -11.72 1.66 -6.11
C THR A 113 -11.25 0.33 -5.53
N GLN A 114 -11.08 -0.66 -6.39
CA GLN A 114 -10.56 -1.98 -6.02
C GLN A 114 -9.04 -1.92 -5.80
N VAL A 115 -8.54 -2.56 -4.74
CA VAL A 115 -7.12 -2.51 -4.34
C VAL A 115 -6.43 -3.83 -4.72
N TYR A 116 -5.39 -3.72 -5.54
CA TYR A 116 -4.54 -4.82 -5.99
C TYR A 116 -3.11 -4.57 -5.50
N PRO A 117 -2.72 -5.14 -4.36
CA PRO A 117 -1.39 -4.96 -3.77
C PRO A 117 -0.33 -5.86 -4.42
N GLY A 118 0.95 -5.57 -4.14
CA GLY A 118 2.09 -6.38 -4.60
C GLY A 118 2.21 -7.74 -3.90
N HIS A 119 1.65 -7.87 -2.68
CA HIS A 119 1.70 -9.09 -1.87
C HIS A 119 0.40 -9.30 -1.12
N ASP A 120 0.05 -10.57 -0.86
CA ASP A 120 -1.05 -10.94 0.01
C ASP A 120 -0.57 -11.09 1.46
N TYR A 121 -0.86 -10.08 2.26
CA TYR A 121 -0.58 -10.05 3.71
C TYR A 121 -1.85 -9.83 4.54
N ILE A 122 -3.04 -9.98 3.95
CA ILE A 122 -4.31 -9.56 4.56
C ILE A 122 -4.53 -10.20 5.93
N GLU A 123 -4.28 -11.51 6.08
CA GLU A 123 -4.45 -12.21 7.36
C GLU A 123 -3.57 -11.60 8.46
N ASN A 124 -2.27 -11.44 8.18
CA ASN A 124 -1.33 -10.90 9.16
C ASN A 124 -1.61 -9.42 9.46
N ASN A 125 -2.04 -8.66 8.47
CA ASN A 125 -2.41 -7.26 8.63
C ASN A 125 -3.68 -7.09 9.48
N LEU A 126 -4.70 -7.93 9.30
CA LEU A 126 -5.90 -7.92 10.14
C LEU A 126 -5.58 -8.33 11.58
N LYS A 127 -4.70 -9.32 11.79
CA LYS A 127 -4.21 -9.67 13.13
C LYS A 127 -3.50 -8.49 13.79
N PHE A 128 -2.68 -7.75 13.04
CA PHE A 128 -2.05 -6.52 13.53
C PHE A 128 -3.09 -5.46 13.88
N THR A 129 -4.07 -5.22 13.01
CA THR A 129 -5.16 -4.26 13.27
C THR A 129 -5.89 -4.61 14.56
N LEU A 130 -6.33 -5.86 14.74
CA LEU A 130 -7.05 -6.28 15.95
C LEU A 130 -6.19 -6.23 17.21
N ALA A 131 -4.88 -6.41 17.10
CA ALA A 131 -3.98 -6.20 18.23
C ALA A 131 -3.83 -4.71 18.62
N ARG A 132 -4.17 -3.77 17.75
CA ARG A 132 -4.13 -2.31 17.97
C ARG A 132 -5.51 -1.72 18.22
N GLU A 133 -6.53 -2.26 17.59
CA GLU A 133 -7.93 -1.84 17.67
C GLU A 133 -8.83 -3.07 17.84
N PRO A 134 -8.86 -3.64 19.06
CA PRO A 134 -9.52 -4.92 19.31
C PRO A 134 -11.05 -4.88 19.12
N ASP A 135 -11.65 -3.70 19.15
CA ASP A 135 -13.07 -3.44 18.91
C ASP A 135 -13.42 -3.11 17.46
N ASN A 136 -12.50 -3.30 16.53
CA ASN A 136 -12.77 -3.10 15.11
C ASN A 136 -13.63 -4.25 14.55
N ALA A 137 -14.95 -4.03 14.51
CA ALA A 137 -15.91 -5.04 14.06
C ALA A 137 -15.66 -5.51 12.62
N ALA A 138 -15.34 -4.60 11.72
CA ALA A 138 -15.07 -4.95 10.31
C ALA A 138 -13.85 -5.86 10.17
N ALA A 139 -12.79 -5.64 10.97
CA ALA A 139 -11.61 -6.51 10.99
C ALA A 139 -11.93 -7.87 11.64
N GLN A 140 -12.75 -7.89 12.71
CA GLN A 140 -13.22 -9.13 13.35
C GLN A 140 -14.03 -9.99 12.38
N ASP A 141 -14.91 -9.38 11.61
CA ASP A 141 -15.78 -10.08 10.64
C ASP A 141 -14.98 -10.58 9.42
N LEU A 142 -13.96 -9.84 9.00
CA LEU A 142 -13.18 -10.18 7.80
C LEU A 142 -12.11 -11.26 8.08
N LEU A 143 -11.45 -11.22 9.24
CA LEU A 143 -10.33 -12.11 9.54
C LEU A 143 -10.66 -13.59 9.33
N PRO A 144 -11.77 -14.17 9.87
CA PRO A 144 -12.08 -15.59 9.67
C PRO A 144 -12.34 -15.98 8.21
N GLN A 145 -12.67 -15.03 7.34
CA GLN A 145 -12.93 -15.26 5.92
C GLN A 145 -11.66 -15.37 5.08
N VAL A 146 -10.51 -14.90 5.59
CA VAL A 146 -9.25 -14.84 4.84
C VAL A 146 -8.12 -15.66 5.45
N ILE A 147 -8.36 -16.33 6.57
CA ILE A 147 -7.38 -17.24 7.18
C ILE A 147 -7.06 -18.37 6.20
N GLY A 148 -5.76 -18.48 5.85
CA GLY A 148 -5.29 -19.53 4.96
C GLY A 148 -5.77 -19.42 3.52
N GLN A 149 -6.23 -18.24 3.08
CA GLN A 149 -6.63 -18.06 1.67
C GLN A 149 -5.46 -18.33 0.72
N ASP A 150 -5.79 -18.87 -0.45
CA ASP A 150 -4.83 -19.03 -1.53
C ASP A 150 -4.47 -17.66 -2.13
N PRO A 151 -3.19 -17.22 -2.11
CA PRO A 151 -2.79 -15.94 -2.68
C PRO A 151 -3.13 -15.76 -4.16
N ALA A 152 -3.24 -16.87 -4.92
CA ALA A 152 -3.65 -16.83 -6.32
C ALA A 152 -5.13 -16.40 -6.51
N HIS A 153 -5.94 -16.54 -5.45
CA HIS A 153 -7.36 -16.20 -5.40
C HIS A 153 -7.64 -15.24 -4.24
N GLY A 154 -6.64 -14.43 -3.87
CA GLY A 154 -6.71 -13.51 -2.76
C GLY A 154 -7.90 -12.54 -2.86
N ARG A 155 -8.43 -12.17 -1.71
CA ARG A 155 -9.57 -11.25 -1.64
C ARG A 155 -9.19 -9.87 -2.15
N VAL A 156 -9.97 -9.36 -3.09
CA VAL A 156 -9.89 -7.97 -3.53
C VAL A 156 -10.77 -7.12 -2.60
N THR A 157 -10.20 -6.08 -2.02
CA THR A 157 -10.93 -5.11 -1.19
C THR A 157 -11.14 -3.80 -1.95
N THR A 158 -12.06 -2.97 -1.47
CA THR A 158 -12.24 -1.61 -1.96
C THR A 158 -11.65 -0.60 -0.96
N LEU A 159 -11.36 0.63 -1.42
CA LEU A 159 -10.89 1.68 -0.52
C LEU A 159 -11.92 2.05 0.57
N ALA A 160 -13.22 1.93 0.29
CA ALA A 160 -14.23 2.08 1.32
C ALA A 160 -14.05 1.04 2.43
N GLN A 161 -13.88 -0.23 2.07
CA GLN A 161 -13.63 -1.31 3.02
C GLN A 161 -12.29 -1.12 3.75
N GLU A 162 -11.22 -0.72 3.05
CA GLU A 162 -9.94 -0.41 3.69
C GLU A 162 -10.07 0.65 4.79
N LYS A 163 -10.89 1.68 4.59
CA LYS A 163 -11.17 2.70 5.61
C LYS A 163 -11.91 2.16 6.84
N GLU A 164 -12.59 1.01 6.74
CA GLU A 164 -13.30 0.40 7.86
C GLU A 164 -12.39 -0.47 8.73
N PHE A 165 -11.46 -1.20 8.15
CA PHE A 165 -10.66 -2.16 8.89
C PHE A 165 -9.15 -1.93 8.87
N ASN A 166 -8.58 -1.13 7.98
CA ASN A 166 -7.14 -0.92 7.92
C ASN A 166 -6.71 0.14 8.95
N ALA A 167 -5.91 -0.26 9.94
CA ALA A 167 -5.43 0.62 11.01
C ALA A 167 -4.76 1.90 10.48
N PHE A 168 -4.13 1.86 9.31
CA PHE A 168 -3.43 3.01 8.71
C PHE A 168 -4.39 4.04 8.08
N PHE A 169 -5.67 3.75 7.95
CA PHE A 169 -6.72 4.73 7.62
C PHE A 169 -7.51 5.18 8.85
N ARG A 170 -7.40 4.49 9.99
CA ARG A 170 -8.22 4.70 11.19
C ARG A 170 -7.52 5.51 12.29
N LEU A 171 -6.73 6.48 11.88
CA LEU A 171 -5.79 7.22 12.73
C LEU A 171 -6.45 8.06 13.85
N ALA A 172 -7.75 8.29 13.79
CA ALA A 172 -8.55 8.98 14.81
C ALA A 172 -9.32 8.02 15.73
N SER A 173 -9.17 6.70 15.58
CA SER A 173 -9.87 5.72 16.42
C SER A 173 -9.42 5.81 17.87
N PRO A 174 -10.33 6.04 18.84
CA PRO A 174 -9.97 6.15 20.26
C PRO A 174 -9.35 4.87 20.81
N SER A 175 -9.87 3.71 20.42
CA SER A 175 -9.38 2.40 20.84
C SER A 175 -7.95 2.15 20.35
N LEU A 176 -7.68 2.46 19.07
CA LEU A 176 -6.35 2.37 18.48
C LEU A 176 -5.37 3.30 19.20
N ILE A 177 -5.74 4.57 19.42
CA ILE A 177 -4.90 5.56 20.13
C ILE A 177 -4.62 5.10 21.56
N ALA A 178 -5.63 4.61 22.28
CA ALA A 178 -5.47 4.11 23.64
C ALA A 178 -4.49 2.91 23.70
N THR A 179 -4.55 2.01 22.72
CA THR A 179 -3.63 0.87 22.63
C THR A 179 -2.22 1.33 22.23
N LEU A 180 -2.11 2.29 21.32
CA LEU A 180 -0.83 2.86 20.90
C LEU A 180 -0.09 3.53 22.06
N ARG A 181 -0.81 4.28 22.91
CA ARG A 181 -0.26 4.92 24.11
C ARG A 181 0.28 3.94 25.17
N LYS A 182 -0.24 2.69 25.21
CA LYS A 182 0.36 1.65 26.06
C LYS A 182 1.76 1.26 25.58
N SER A 183 2.02 1.32 24.29
CA SER A 183 3.33 1.04 23.70
C SER A 183 4.27 2.26 23.69
N PHE A 184 3.69 3.46 23.70
CA PHE A 184 4.37 4.75 23.66
C PHE A 184 3.77 5.72 24.68
N PRO A 185 4.13 5.57 25.98
CA PRO A 185 3.53 6.38 27.05
C PRO A 185 3.78 7.89 26.94
N GLU A 186 4.79 8.28 26.16
CA GLU A 186 5.13 9.68 25.89
C GLU A 186 4.13 10.38 24.95
N LEU A 187 3.25 9.63 24.27
CA LEU A 187 2.27 10.23 23.36
C LEU A 187 1.22 11.04 24.13
N PRO A 188 0.83 12.21 23.61
CA PRO A 188 -0.26 12.99 24.18
C PRO A 188 -1.57 12.21 24.15
N GLU A 189 -2.57 12.68 24.89
CA GLU A 189 -3.90 12.07 24.93
C GLU A 189 -4.58 12.06 23.55
N GLN A 190 -4.33 13.10 22.77
CA GLN A 190 -4.81 13.26 21.39
C GLN A 190 -3.62 13.53 20.46
N PRO A 191 -2.91 12.48 20.02
CA PRO A 191 -1.83 12.63 19.07
C PRO A 191 -2.38 13.00 17.68
N ASP A 192 -1.63 13.78 16.91
CA ASP A 192 -1.99 14.05 15.52
C ASP A 192 -1.91 12.78 14.65
N ALA A 193 -2.64 12.78 13.54
CA ALA A 193 -2.76 11.62 12.66
C ALA A 193 -1.42 11.14 12.09
N LYS A 194 -0.50 12.07 11.78
CA LYS A 194 0.84 11.71 11.29
C LYS A 194 1.63 10.96 12.36
N THR A 195 1.59 11.44 13.59
CA THR A 195 2.24 10.78 14.73
C THR A 195 1.67 9.36 14.93
N VAL A 196 0.35 9.20 14.88
CA VAL A 196 -0.31 7.88 14.98
C VAL A 196 0.18 6.95 13.87
N PHE A 197 0.16 7.40 12.63
CA PHE A 197 0.61 6.61 11.47
C PHE A 197 2.07 6.14 11.62
N VAL A 198 2.97 7.06 11.94
CA VAL A 198 4.41 6.75 12.08
C VAL A 198 4.64 5.75 13.21
N LYS A 199 3.96 5.91 14.35
CA LYS A 199 4.06 4.97 15.47
C LYS A 199 3.44 3.60 15.16
N LEU A 200 2.35 3.54 14.43
CA LEU A 200 1.82 2.27 13.89
C LEU A 200 2.82 1.59 12.98
N ARG A 201 3.48 2.35 12.08
CA ARG A 201 4.50 1.79 11.19
C ARG A 201 5.69 1.25 11.99
N GLU A 202 6.11 1.94 13.06
CA GLU A 202 7.17 1.45 13.95
C GLU A 202 6.79 0.12 14.62
N LEU A 203 5.56 -0.02 15.12
CA LEU A 203 5.08 -1.28 15.70
C LEU A 203 4.97 -2.40 14.65
N ARG A 204 4.48 -2.07 13.44
CA ARG A 204 4.32 -3.06 12.39
C ARG A 204 5.66 -3.60 11.88
N ASN A 205 6.74 -2.85 12.03
CA ASN A 205 8.10 -3.30 11.69
C ASN A 205 8.63 -4.37 12.67
N LYS A 206 8.06 -4.46 13.85
CA LYS A 206 8.45 -5.40 14.94
C LYS A 206 7.45 -6.55 15.11
N TRP A 207 6.42 -6.59 14.28
CA TRP A 207 5.32 -7.57 14.34
C TRP A 207 5.65 -8.93 13.63
#